data_23ddf7f77e071d3feecb60b0a30db510
#
_entry.id   23ddf7f77e071d3feecb60b0a30db510
#
_cell.length_a   1.000
_cell.length_b   1.000
_cell.length_c   1.000
_cell.angle_alpha   90.00
_cell.angle_beta   90.00
_cell.angle_gamma   90.00
#
_symmetry.space_group_name_H-M   'P 1'
#
loop_
_entity.id
_entity.type
_entity.pdbx_description
1 polymer ?
#
loop_
_entity_poly.entity_id
_entity_poly.type
_entity_poly.pdbx_seq_one_letter_code
_entity_poly.pdbx_strand_id
1 'polypeptide(L)'
;MFGLRRIMHLAVCFTQVDETYHHWRVFAPGPSGICIRFKRAELLGQLDDQSGIRMGAVSYLKLIAMRRRTPPFDDLPFLKRQAFANEREFRVIYESKRGHKEKLDIPIPLACIDKITLSPWLHPALFPNARSMLKSITGVRPIPIVHSTLVSSTQWKSLAEKVAKRGHNSRQVLSSQSSDSPTHSTSTLSAGA
;
A
#
# COMPACT_ATOMS: atom_id res chain seq x y z
N MET A 1 35.41 17.24 25.44
CA MET A 1 34.69 17.56 24.21
C MET A 1 34.48 16.26 23.44
N PHE A 2 33.30 15.63 23.59
CA PHE A 2 32.95 14.43 22.80
C PHE A 2 32.55 14.91 21.43
N GLY A 3 33.43 14.70 20.43
CA GLY A 3 33.14 14.96 19.04
C GLY A 3 32.03 14.01 18.61
N LEU A 4 30.80 14.53 18.43
CA LEU A 4 29.72 13.84 17.73
C LEU A 4 30.23 13.45 16.34
N ARG A 5 30.64 12.18 16.18
CA ARG A 5 30.90 11.62 14.84
C ARG A 5 29.59 11.74 14.06
N ARG A 6 29.56 12.65 13.12
CA ARG A 6 28.45 12.81 12.19
C ARG A 6 28.44 11.59 11.29
N ILE A 7 27.66 10.59 11.66
CA ILE A 7 27.41 9.42 10.81
C ILE A 7 26.44 9.89 9.73
N MET A 8 26.87 9.83 8.49
CA MET A 8 25.99 10.12 7.35
C MET A 8 25.22 8.87 6.97
N HIS A 9 23.92 9.02 6.87
CA HIS A 9 23.02 7.95 6.47
C HIS A 9 22.42 8.25 5.10
N LEU A 10 22.53 7.31 4.18
CA LEU A 10 21.69 7.25 2.98
C LEU A 10 20.63 6.19 3.23
N ALA A 11 19.38 6.46 2.86
CA ALA A 11 18.31 5.53 3.10
C ALA A 11 17.41 5.36 1.87
N VAL A 12 16.99 4.13 1.62
CA VAL A 12 15.91 3.79 0.71
C VAL A 12 14.81 3.10 1.51
N CYS A 13 13.58 3.56 1.30
CA CYS A 13 12.43 3.06 2.03
C CYS A 13 11.53 2.25 1.10
N PHE A 14 11.12 1.08 1.57
CA PHE A 14 10.17 0.19 0.91
C PHE A 14 8.93 0.04 1.78
N THR A 15 7.79 -0.29 1.18
CA THR A 15 6.63 -0.78 1.93
C THR A 15 6.58 -2.30 1.89
N GLN A 16 6.07 -2.93 2.98
CA GLN A 16 5.92 -4.38 3.09
C GLN A 16 4.50 -4.86 2.76
N VAL A 17 3.65 -3.96 2.28
CA VAL A 17 2.26 -4.28 1.89
C VAL A 17 2.02 -3.92 0.44
N ASP A 18 0.94 -4.44 -0.11
CA ASP A 18 0.47 -4.06 -1.44
C ASP A 18 0.14 -2.57 -1.51
N GLU A 19 0.01 -2.06 -2.74
CA GLU A 19 -0.34 -0.66 -2.98
C GLU A 19 -1.61 -0.24 -2.23
N THR A 20 -1.55 0.94 -1.62
CA THR A 20 -2.71 1.58 -0.98
C THR A 20 -2.92 2.98 -1.55
N TYR A 21 -4.12 3.53 -1.38
CA TYR A 21 -4.42 4.91 -1.75
C TYR A 21 -3.48 5.90 -1.03
N HIS A 22 -3.15 5.62 0.24
CA HIS A 22 -2.21 6.42 1.03
C HIS A 22 -0.81 6.46 0.38
N HIS A 23 -0.26 5.30 0.02
CA HIS A 23 1.06 5.23 -0.62
C HIS A 23 1.14 6.06 -1.89
N TRP A 24 0.14 5.93 -2.76
CA TRP A 24 0.09 6.71 -3.98
C TRP A 24 -0.02 8.21 -3.72
N ARG A 25 -0.89 8.62 -2.78
CA ARG A 25 -1.09 10.06 -2.49
C ARG A 25 0.12 10.72 -1.87
N VAL A 26 0.87 9.99 -1.05
CA VAL A 26 2.03 10.54 -0.32
C VAL A 26 3.30 10.47 -1.16
N PHE A 27 3.56 9.34 -1.83
CA PHE A 27 4.85 9.11 -2.47
C PHE A 27 4.86 9.30 -3.98
N ALA A 28 3.70 9.22 -4.63
CA ALA A 28 3.58 9.37 -6.08
C ALA A 28 2.22 9.98 -6.48
N PRO A 29 1.94 11.25 -6.10
CA PRO A 29 0.60 11.84 -6.17
C PRO A 29 0.16 12.26 -7.59
N GLY A 30 0.81 11.81 -8.65
CA GLY A 30 0.52 12.22 -10.02
C GLY A 30 0.37 11.07 -11.01
N PRO A 31 -0.01 11.36 -12.26
CA PRO A 31 -0.22 10.35 -13.30
C PRO A 31 1.08 9.64 -13.74
N SER A 32 2.25 10.25 -13.50
CA SER A 32 3.57 9.70 -13.84
C SER A 32 4.14 8.77 -12.75
N GLY A 33 3.43 8.58 -11.63
CA GLY A 33 3.89 7.71 -10.55
C GLY A 33 4.01 6.26 -10.97
N ILE A 34 5.01 5.58 -10.42
CA ILE A 34 5.19 4.13 -10.56
C ILE A 34 5.41 3.48 -9.21
N CYS A 35 4.96 2.24 -9.07
CA CYS A 35 5.27 1.37 -7.94
C CYS A 35 6.02 0.16 -8.46
N ILE A 36 7.22 -0.10 -7.95
CA ILE A 36 8.04 -1.25 -8.30
C ILE A 36 7.93 -2.26 -7.17
N ARG A 37 7.43 -3.46 -7.48
CA ARG A 37 7.46 -4.59 -6.57
C ARG A 37 8.72 -5.39 -6.80
N PHE A 38 9.43 -5.65 -5.72
CA PHE A 38 10.62 -6.50 -5.73
C PHE A 38 10.31 -7.88 -5.15
N LYS A 39 11.00 -8.88 -5.62
CA LYS A 39 11.11 -10.17 -4.98
C LYS A 39 12.03 -10.03 -3.77
N ARG A 40 11.42 -10.11 -2.59
CA ARG A 40 12.10 -9.74 -1.33
C ARG A 40 13.42 -10.47 -1.11
N ALA A 41 13.42 -11.79 -1.19
CA ALA A 41 14.63 -12.59 -0.93
C ALA A 41 15.76 -12.25 -1.90
N GLU A 42 15.44 -12.10 -3.19
CA GLU A 42 16.41 -11.78 -4.23
C GLU A 42 17.00 -10.38 -4.04
N LEU A 43 16.14 -9.39 -3.72
CA LEU A 43 16.61 -8.02 -3.46
C LEU A 43 17.49 -7.94 -2.22
N LEU A 44 17.06 -8.55 -1.10
CA LEU A 44 17.82 -8.49 0.15
C LEU A 44 19.16 -9.21 0.02
N GLY A 45 19.21 -10.34 -0.71
CA GLY A 45 20.47 -11.03 -1.00
C GLY A 45 21.48 -10.17 -1.75
N GLN A 46 21.04 -9.30 -2.69
CA GLN A 46 21.94 -8.37 -3.37
C GLN A 46 22.48 -7.25 -2.45
N LEU A 47 21.76 -6.95 -1.40
CA LEU A 47 22.10 -5.85 -0.48
C LEU A 47 22.90 -6.33 0.74
N ASP A 48 22.75 -7.59 1.14
CA ASP A 48 23.35 -8.16 2.35
C ASP A 48 24.90 -8.23 2.25
N ASP A 49 25.42 -8.44 1.05
CA ASP A 49 26.86 -8.49 0.78
C ASP A 49 27.54 -7.10 0.81
N GLN A 50 26.76 -6.03 0.95
CA GLN A 50 27.29 -4.66 0.88
C GLN A 50 27.73 -4.16 2.25
N SER A 51 29.01 -3.87 2.40
CA SER A 51 29.58 -3.33 3.65
C SER A 51 28.96 -1.98 4.04
N GLY A 52 28.54 -1.85 5.28
CA GLY A 52 27.93 -0.64 5.83
C GLY A 52 26.43 -0.53 5.60
N ILE A 53 25.78 -1.53 5.02
CA ILE A 53 24.33 -1.60 4.91
C ILE A 53 23.73 -2.24 6.16
N ARG A 54 22.66 -1.60 6.66
CA ARG A 54 21.77 -2.14 7.67
C ARG A 54 20.35 -2.15 7.10
N MET A 55 19.62 -3.22 7.36
CA MET A 55 18.26 -3.40 6.84
C MET A 55 17.32 -3.81 7.95
N GLY A 56 16.08 -3.31 7.91
CA GLY A 56 15.08 -3.70 8.90
C GLY A 56 13.71 -3.09 8.68
N ALA A 57 12.71 -3.73 9.28
CA ALA A 57 11.37 -3.16 9.38
C ALA A 57 11.38 -2.00 10.37
N VAL A 58 10.60 -0.96 10.05
CA VAL A 58 10.42 0.19 10.94
C VAL A 58 9.48 -0.18 12.08
N SER A 59 9.91 0.13 13.30
CA SER A 59 9.09 0.04 14.50
C SER A 59 8.35 1.35 14.74
N TYR A 60 7.03 1.27 14.94
CA TYR A 60 6.18 2.43 15.12
C TYR A 60 5.85 2.63 16.59
N LEU A 61 6.25 3.77 17.16
CA LEU A 61 6.15 4.03 18.58
C LEU A 61 5.21 5.20 18.88
N LYS A 62 4.44 5.05 19.96
CA LYS A 62 3.73 6.16 20.58
C LYS A 62 4.72 6.99 21.40
N LEU A 63 4.54 8.31 21.44
CA LEU A 63 5.42 9.23 22.17
C LEU A 63 5.56 8.83 23.66
N ILE A 64 4.48 8.37 24.28
CA ILE A 64 4.50 7.91 25.66
C ILE A 64 5.41 6.70 25.89
N ALA A 65 5.49 5.78 24.91
CA ALA A 65 6.37 4.63 24.99
C ALA A 65 7.85 5.06 24.96
N MET A 66 8.20 6.01 24.10
CA MET A 66 9.56 6.57 24.04
C MET A 66 9.96 7.29 25.33
N ARG A 67 9.01 7.98 26.01
CA ARG A 67 9.27 8.63 27.29
C ARG A 67 9.52 7.63 28.42
N ARG A 68 8.84 6.47 28.39
CA ARG A 68 8.99 5.42 29.41
C ARG A 68 10.27 4.62 29.25
N ARG A 69 10.67 4.39 28.03
CA ARG A 69 11.89 3.64 27.68
C ARG A 69 12.54 4.27 26.47
N THR A 70 13.66 4.95 26.67
CA THR A 70 14.46 5.52 25.60
C THR A 70 15.08 4.39 24.78
N PRO A 71 14.81 4.33 23.46
CA PRO A 71 15.43 3.32 22.62
C PRO A 71 16.95 3.57 22.49
N PRO A 72 17.72 2.52 22.16
CA PRO A 72 19.13 2.67 21.81
C PRO A 72 19.32 3.63 20.64
N PHE A 73 20.43 4.36 20.66
CA PHE A 73 20.76 5.31 19.59
C PHE A 73 20.81 4.63 18.21
N ASP A 74 21.35 3.43 18.14
CA ASP A 74 21.51 2.67 16.92
C ASP A 74 20.16 2.21 16.31
N ASP A 75 19.08 2.19 17.09
CA ASP A 75 17.75 1.82 16.62
C ASP A 75 17.01 3.03 16.01
N LEU A 76 17.44 4.27 16.28
CA LEU A 76 16.74 5.48 15.83
C LEU A 76 16.43 5.49 14.33
N PRO A 77 17.33 5.05 13.44
CA PRO A 77 17.05 5.02 12.01
C PRO A 77 15.89 4.08 11.61
N PHE A 78 15.53 3.13 12.47
CA PHE A 78 14.43 2.17 12.26
C PHE A 78 13.18 2.48 13.12
N LEU A 79 13.09 3.68 13.67
CA LEU A 79 11.94 4.12 14.45
C LEU A 79 11.14 5.20 13.71
N LYS A 80 9.82 5.16 13.88
CA LYS A 80 8.90 6.17 13.37
C LYS A 80 7.71 6.34 14.33
N ARG A 81 7.04 7.48 14.27
CA ARG A 81 5.85 7.70 15.09
C ARG A 81 4.71 6.80 14.66
N GLN A 82 3.91 6.34 15.62
CA GLN A 82 2.74 5.46 15.42
C GLN A 82 1.75 5.99 14.36
N ALA A 83 1.65 7.31 14.18
CA ALA A 83 0.78 7.92 13.17
C ALA A 83 1.11 7.51 11.73
N PHE A 84 2.33 7.03 11.47
CA PHE A 84 2.79 6.58 10.16
C PHE A 84 2.77 5.05 9.98
N ALA A 85 2.15 4.31 10.90
CA ALA A 85 2.18 2.84 10.89
C ALA A 85 1.58 2.21 9.61
N ASN A 86 0.69 2.93 8.92
CA ASN A 86 0.09 2.48 7.65
C ASN A 86 1.11 2.36 6.50
N GLU A 87 2.27 3.01 6.62
CA GLU A 87 3.33 2.91 5.60
C GLU A 87 3.99 1.52 5.59
N ARG A 88 3.95 0.79 6.73
CA ARG A 88 4.54 -0.56 6.85
C ARG A 88 5.95 -0.63 6.27
N GLU A 89 6.76 0.34 6.68
CA GLU A 89 8.04 0.65 6.07
C GLU A 89 9.11 -0.40 6.40
N PHE A 90 9.94 -0.71 5.41
CA PHE A 90 11.19 -1.44 5.55
C PHE A 90 12.31 -0.56 5.02
N ARG A 91 13.35 -0.34 5.79
CA ARG A 91 14.48 0.53 5.43
C ARG A 91 15.71 -0.25 5.08
N VAL A 92 16.42 0.24 4.07
CA VAL A 92 17.80 -0.08 3.77
C VAL A 92 18.61 1.18 4.01
N ILE A 93 19.56 1.12 4.92
CA ILE A 93 20.36 2.26 5.37
C ILE A 93 21.82 1.97 5.13
N TYR A 94 22.51 2.88 4.47
CA TYR A 94 23.97 2.86 4.37
C TYR A 94 24.56 3.83 5.38
N GLU A 95 25.47 3.36 6.20
CA GLU A 95 26.19 4.15 7.21
C GLU A 95 27.62 4.37 6.77
N SER A 96 27.95 5.60 6.38
CA SER A 96 29.33 5.97 6.04
C SER A 96 30.16 6.26 7.29
N LYS A 97 31.16 5.44 7.52
CA LYS A 97 32.16 5.63 8.59
C LYS A 97 33.33 6.52 8.16
N ARG A 98 33.50 6.76 6.86
CA ARG A 98 34.64 7.47 6.25
C ARG A 98 34.13 8.58 5.34
N GLY A 99 33.96 9.77 5.89
CA GLY A 99 33.65 10.98 5.12
C GLY A 99 32.23 11.08 4.60
N HIS A 100 31.96 12.18 3.90
CA HIS A 100 30.68 12.49 3.30
C HIS A 100 30.53 11.72 1.98
N LYS A 101 29.45 10.94 1.85
CA LYS A 101 29.07 10.26 0.61
C LYS A 101 27.65 10.70 0.24
N GLU A 102 27.50 11.38 -0.89
CA GLU A 102 26.21 11.92 -1.33
C GLU A 102 25.30 10.85 -1.93
N LYS A 103 25.90 9.80 -2.49
CA LYS A 103 25.17 8.68 -3.11
C LYS A 103 25.91 7.36 -2.95
N LEU A 104 25.16 6.28 -3.02
CA LEU A 104 25.66 4.92 -3.14
C LEU A 104 24.88 4.23 -4.25
N ASP A 105 25.55 3.89 -5.33
CA ASP A 105 24.97 3.14 -6.44
C ASP A 105 25.18 1.64 -6.18
N ILE A 106 24.10 0.88 -6.07
CA ILE A 106 24.10 -0.58 -5.91
C ILE A 106 23.42 -1.18 -7.12
N PRO A 107 24.11 -1.95 -7.95
CA PRO A 107 23.52 -2.58 -9.11
C PRO A 107 22.54 -3.69 -8.66
N ILE A 108 21.28 -3.55 -9.04
CA ILE A 108 20.24 -4.53 -8.76
C ILE A 108 19.83 -5.20 -10.08
N PRO A 109 19.98 -6.53 -10.21
CA PRO A 109 19.53 -7.25 -11.40
C PRO A 109 18.02 -7.08 -11.62
N LEU A 110 17.60 -6.93 -12.89
CA LEU A 110 16.17 -6.88 -13.24
C LEU A 110 15.39 -8.12 -12.77
N ALA A 111 16.10 -9.22 -12.52
CA ALA A 111 15.57 -10.44 -11.93
C ALA A 111 14.91 -10.21 -10.56
N CYS A 112 15.39 -9.24 -9.81
CA CYS A 112 14.83 -8.87 -8.50
C CYS A 112 13.47 -8.17 -8.61
N ILE A 113 13.10 -7.65 -9.79
CA ILE A 113 11.82 -6.98 -10.01
C ILE A 113 10.76 -8.03 -10.33
N ASP A 114 9.69 -8.03 -9.54
CA ASP A 114 8.52 -8.88 -9.72
C ASP A 114 7.50 -8.23 -10.67
N LYS A 115 7.17 -6.95 -10.44
CA LYS A 115 6.12 -6.23 -11.17
C LYS A 115 6.33 -4.72 -11.11
N ILE A 116 5.92 -4.03 -12.16
CA ILE A 116 5.80 -2.56 -12.20
C ILE A 116 4.32 -2.20 -12.32
N THR A 117 3.83 -1.35 -11.43
CA THR A 117 2.45 -0.85 -11.45
C THR A 117 2.49 0.65 -11.76
N LEU A 118 1.74 1.07 -12.78
CA LEU A 118 1.58 2.47 -13.15
C LEU A 118 0.47 3.11 -12.33
N SER A 119 0.60 4.42 -12.11
CA SER A 119 -0.29 5.24 -11.29
C SER A 119 -1.77 5.00 -11.57
N PRO A 120 -2.63 4.94 -10.54
CA PRO A 120 -4.08 4.87 -10.72
C PRO A 120 -4.67 6.13 -11.37
N TRP A 121 -3.93 7.23 -11.42
CA TRP A 121 -4.33 8.47 -12.09
C TRP A 121 -3.79 8.61 -13.52
N LEU A 122 -3.01 7.66 -14.01
CA LEU A 122 -2.60 7.63 -15.41
C LEU A 122 -3.84 7.45 -16.28
N HIS A 123 -4.02 8.34 -17.27
CA HIS A 123 -5.14 8.21 -18.19
C HIS A 123 -5.05 6.89 -18.97
N PRO A 124 -6.15 6.11 -19.08
CA PRO A 124 -6.11 4.78 -19.73
C PRO A 124 -5.56 4.79 -21.14
N ALA A 125 -5.80 5.83 -21.93
CA ALA A 125 -5.28 5.97 -23.29
C ALA A 125 -3.75 6.09 -23.34
N LEU A 126 -3.09 6.53 -22.28
CA LEU A 126 -1.62 6.66 -22.20
C LEU A 126 -0.93 5.37 -21.74
N PHE A 127 -1.69 4.46 -21.13
CA PHE A 127 -1.13 3.22 -20.59
C PHE A 127 -0.38 2.36 -21.62
N PRO A 128 -0.88 2.13 -22.86
CA PRO A 128 -0.15 1.34 -23.86
C PRO A 128 1.22 1.93 -24.19
N ASN A 129 1.31 3.25 -24.36
CA ASN A 129 2.55 3.95 -24.69
C ASN A 129 3.57 3.90 -23.53
N ALA A 130 3.12 4.20 -22.30
CA ALA A 130 3.97 4.10 -21.12
C ALA A 130 4.49 2.68 -20.91
N ARG A 131 3.62 1.68 -21.08
CA ARG A 131 4.01 0.26 -21.02
C ARG A 131 5.03 -0.11 -22.07
N SER A 132 4.86 0.34 -23.33
CA SER A 132 5.80 0.07 -24.41
C SER A 132 7.18 0.68 -24.12
N MET A 133 7.20 1.94 -23.66
CA MET A 133 8.43 2.63 -23.27
C MET A 133 9.18 1.90 -22.14
N LEU A 134 8.49 1.49 -21.08
CA LEU A 134 9.11 0.73 -20.01
C LEU A 134 9.64 -0.63 -20.45
N LYS A 135 8.95 -1.31 -21.34
CA LYS A 135 9.42 -2.57 -21.92
C LYS A 135 10.72 -2.40 -22.74
N SER A 136 10.87 -1.30 -23.45
CA SER A 136 12.11 -1.03 -24.20
C SER A 136 13.32 -0.79 -23.29
N ILE A 137 13.09 -0.26 -22.07
CA ILE A 137 14.15 -0.06 -21.07
C ILE A 137 14.53 -1.39 -20.39
N THR A 138 13.55 -2.23 -20.07
CA THR A 138 13.79 -3.48 -19.34
C THR A 138 14.38 -4.61 -20.22
N GLY A 139 14.52 -4.38 -21.52
CA GLY A 139 15.13 -5.34 -22.44
C GLY A 139 14.31 -6.62 -22.62
N VAL A 140 15.02 -7.74 -22.81
CA VAL A 140 14.44 -9.02 -23.24
C VAL A 140 13.61 -9.72 -22.15
N ARG A 141 13.79 -9.38 -20.86
CA ARG A 141 13.05 -10.05 -19.79
C ARG A 141 11.66 -9.45 -19.59
N PRO A 142 10.58 -10.25 -19.67
CA PRO A 142 9.23 -9.75 -19.50
C PRO A 142 8.94 -9.48 -18.02
N ILE A 143 9.08 -8.22 -17.59
CA ILE A 143 8.57 -7.78 -16.30
C ILE A 143 7.09 -7.42 -16.50
N PRO A 144 6.15 -7.96 -15.69
CA PRO A 144 4.75 -7.56 -15.74
C PRO A 144 4.58 -6.06 -15.47
N ILE A 145 4.00 -5.33 -16.43
CA ILE A 145 3.68 -3.91 -16.29
C ILE A 145 2.16 -3.78 -16.34
N VAL A 146 1.57 -3.31 -15.25
CA VAL A 146 0.12 -3.21 -15.07
C VAL A 146 -0.30 -1.79 -14.73
N HIS A 147 -1.55 -1.44 -14.98
CA HIS A 147 -2.19 -0.23 -14.51
C HIS A 147 -2.81 -0.49 -13.12
N SER A 148 -2.63 0.40 -12.17
CA SER A 148 -3.31 0.27 -10.89
C SER A 148 -4.82 0.43 -11.06
N THR A 149 -5.58 -0.50 -10.50
CA THR A 149 -7.06 -0.46 -10.53
C THR A 149 -7.65 0.09 -9.22
N LEU A 150 -6.81 0.67 -8.37
CA LEU A 150 -7.18 1.07 -7.02
C LEU A 150 -8.35 2.08 -6.98
N VAL A 151 -8.43 2.98 -7.95
CA VAL A 151 -9.50 4.00 -8.03
C VAL A 151 -10.56 3.70 -9.09
N SER A 152 -10.36 2.69 -9.95
CA SER A 152 -11.23 2.40 -11.11
C SER A 152 -11.49 0.90 -11.34
N SER A 153 -11.55 0.11 -10.27
CA SER A 153 -11.78 -1.34 -10.37
C SER A 153 -13.15 -1.65 -10.95
N THR A 154 -13.18 -2.13 -12.20
CA THR A 154 -14.40 -2.63 -12.86
C THR A 154 -14.94 -3.87 -12.17
N GLN A 155 -14.06 -4.71 -11.64
CA GLN A 155 -14.42 -5.91 -10.89
C GLN A 155 -15.17 -5.56 -9.60
N TRP A 156 -14.69 -4.55 -8.85
CA TRP A 156 -15.37 -4.05 -7.65
C TRP A 156 -16.75 -3.51 -7.99
N LYS A 157 -16.86 -2.69 -9.04
CA LYS A 157 -18.16 -2.15 -9.51
C LYS A 157 -19.14 -3.26 -9.86
N SER A 158 -18.71 -4.25 -10.63
CA SER A 158 -19.55 -5.40 -10.99
C SER A 158 -20.03 -6.21 -9.79
N LEU A 159 -19.17 -6.43 -8.79
CA LEU A 159 -19.56 -7.09 -7.55
C LEU A 159 -20.57 -6.25 -6.75
N ALA A 160 -20.35 -4.95 -6.63
CA ALA A 160 -21.28 -4.05 -5.95
C ALA A 160 -22.67 -4.04 -6.60
N GLU A 161 -22.73 -4.01 -7.93
CA GLU A 161 -23.99 -4.11 -8.68
C GLU A 161 -24.72 -5.43 -8.43
N LYS A 162 -23.98 -6.55 -8.38
CA LYS A 162 -24.58 -7.87 -8.04
C LYS A 162 -25.18 -7.88 -6.63
N VAL A 163 -24.48 -7.28 -5.67
CA VAL A 163 -24.99 -7.18 -4.28
C VAL A 163 -26.23 -6.29 -4.23
N ALA A 164 -26.22 -5.14 -4.90
CA ALA A 164 -27.36 -4.22 -4.96
C ALA A 164 -28.61 -4.90 -5.56
N LYS A 165 -28.46 -5.63 -6.67
CA LYS A 165 -29.55 -6.39 -7.29
C LYS A 165 -30.14 -7.45 -6.36
N ARG A 166 -29.32 -8.20 -5.64
CA ARG A 166 -29.78 -9.20 -4.65
C ARG A 166 -30.55 -8.55 -3.51
N GLY A 167 -30.08 -7.43 -2.97
CA GLY A 167 -30.76 -6.70 -1.90
C GLY A 167 -32.09 -6.10 -2.33
N HIS A 168 -32.22 -5.66 -3.59
CA HIS A 168 -33.47 -5.15 -4.15
C HIS A 168 -34.52 -6.27 -4.28
N ASN A 169 -34.13 -7.43 -4.85
CA ASN A 169 -35.02 -8.57 -4.99
C ASN A 169 -35.51 -9.11 -3.63
N SER A 170 -34.64 -9.16 -2.62
CA SER A 170 -35.04 -9.59 -1.28
C SER A 170 -36.06 -8.65 -0.63
N ARG A 171 -35.96 -7.33 -0.86
CA ARG A 171 -36.95 -6.36 -0.37
C ARG A 171 -38.28 -6.46 -1.10
N GLN A 172 -38.29 -6.72 -2.40
CA GLN A 172 -39.52 -6.91 -3.15
C GLN A 172 -40.28 -8.17 -2.70
N VAL A 173 -39.59 -9.28 -2.43
CA VAL A 173 -40.20 -10.51 -1.92
C VAL A 173 -40.84 -10.28 -0.55
N LEU A 174 -40.19 -9.55 0.33
CA LEU A 174 -40.75 -9.24 1.66
C LEU A 174 -41.94 -8.29 1.60
N SER A 175 -41.96 -7.32 0.68
CA SER A 175 -43.07 -6.40 0.50
C SER A 175 -44.32 -7.09 -0.14
N SER A 176 -44.11 -8.08 -1.00
CA SER A 176 -45.22 -8.86 -1.59
C SER A 176 -45.87 -9.83 -0.60
N GLN A 177 -45.12 -10.31 0.40
CA GLN A 177 -45.65 -11.18 1.47
C GLN A 177 -46.43 -10.42 2.56
N SER A 178 -46.23 -9.12 2.72
CA SER A 178 -46.92 -8.29 3.70
C SER A 178 -48.28 -7.76 3.23
N SER A 179 -48.64 -7.94 1.93
CA SER A 179 -49.93 -7.51 1.37
C SER A 179 -51.03 -8.56 1.44
N ASP A 180 -50.76 -9.80 1.87
CA ASP A 180 -51.72 -10.91 1.95
C ASP A 180 -52.17 -11.20 3.39
N SER A 181 -52.35 -10.21 4.23
CA SER A 181 -52.99 -10.39 5.54
C SER A 181 -54.51 -10.30 5.38
N PRO A 182 -55.29 -11.31 5.75
CA PRO A 182 -56.75 -11.26 5.68
C PRO A 182 -57.29 -10.25 6.69
N THR A 183 -58.14 -9.36 6.22
CA THR A 183 -58.97 -8.45 7.03
C THR A 183 -59.89 -9.27 7.96
N HIS A 184 -59.56 -9.31 9.23
CA HIS A 184 -60.44 -9.80 10.27
C HIS A 184 -61.61 -8.80 10.48
N SER A 185 -62.80 -9.23 10.09
CA SER A 185 -64.07 -8.57 10.37
C SER A 185 -64.27 -8.53 11.88
N THR A 186 -64.30 -7.37 12.46
CA THR A 186 -64.74 -7.13 13.86
C THR A 186 -66.26 -7.08 13.89
N SER A 187 -66.92 -8.13 14.40
CA SER A 187 -68.32 -8.13 14.80
C SER A 187 -68.49 -7.31 16.08
N THR A 188 -69.31 -6.26 15.98
CA THR A 188 -69.81 -5.47 17.11
C THR A 188 -70.76 -6.30 17.93
N LEU A 189 -70.51 -6.50 19.24
CA LEU A 189 -71.49 -6.91 20.22
C LEU A 189 -71.96 -5.66 20.97
N SER A 190 -73.28 -5.41 20.78
CA SER A 190 -74.05 -4.46 21.59
C SER A 190 -74.41 -5.13 22.92
N ALA A 191 -74.16 -4.44 24.07
CA ALA A 191 -74.68 -4.75 25.38
C ALA A 191 -75.50 -3.57 25.85
N GLY A 192 -76.81 -3.81 25.97
CA GLY A 192 -77.71 -2.90 26.65
C GLY A 192 -77.83 -3.27 28.13
N ALA A 193 -78.21 -2.31 28.92
CA ALA A 193 -78.75 -2.11 30.24
C ALA A 193 -77.89 -1.32 31.17
#